data_dc87da68221d193415f50edd047af832
#
_entry.id   dc87da68221d193415f50edd047af832
#
_cell.length_a   1.000
_cell.length_b   1.000
_cell.length_c   1.000
_cell.angle_alpha   90.00
_cell.angle_beta   90.00
_cell.angle_gamma   90.00
#
_symmetry.space_group_name_H-M   'P 1'
#
loop_
_entity.id
_entity.type
_entity.pdbx_description
1 polymer ?
#
loop_
_entity_poly.entity_id
_entity_poly.type
_entity_poly.pdbx_seq_one_letter_code
_entity_poly.pdbx_strand_id
1 'polypeptide(L)'
;EERTTEAQTHEDGSLVKRQNAVSVSDDVKIKTYSGTSLIEIGNRIMEPYGNAYKNMKNYADALNRLKAEMPNTKAYCLMAPTAIEFYAPSKYNTGVSKSQYEGMCYIYEQLKDITPVNAYAEMAAHTDEYLYFRSDHHWTTLGAYYAYRTFAKVAGFTPVDKNTLQTGKLSPSLGLFYTDTKSTALSND
;
A
#
# COMPACT_ATOMS: atom_id res chain seq x y z
N GLU A 1 -1.61 27.08 -3.62
CA GLU A 1 -1.20 25.86 -2.86
C GLU A 1 -1.78 24.69 -3.61
N GLU A 2 -0.96 24.04 -4.44
CA GLU A 2 -1.35 22.87 -5.21
C GLU A 2 -1.69 21.74 -4.23
N ARG A 3 -2.93 21.30 -4.28
CA ARG A 3 -3.32 20.01 -3.71
C ARG A 3 -2.57 18.93 -4.48
N THR A 4 -1.50 18.42 -3.91
CA THR A 4 -0.70 17.30 -4.46
C THR A 4 -1.43 15.95 -4.38
N THR A 5 -2.73 15.96 -4.50
CA THR A 5 -3.61 14.80 -4.45
C THR A 5 -4.50 14.69 -5.67
N GLU A 6 -4.06 15.24 -6.77
CA GLU A 6 -4.65 14.79 -8.01
C GLU A 6 -4.30 13.32 -8.16
N ALA A 7 -5.32 12.47 -8.07
CA ALA A 7 -5.26 11.16 -8.65
C ALA A 7 -4.63 11.38 -10.03
N GLN A 8 -3.46 10.80 -10.29
CA GLN A 8 -2.83 10.96 -11.61
C GLN A 8 -3.82 10.38 -12.61
N THR A 9 -4.59 11.24 -13.24
CA THR A 9 -5.45 10.89 -14.35
C THR A 9 -4.65 11.04 -15.63
N HIS A 10 -4.88 10.18 -16.59
CA HIS A 10 -4.43 10.40 -17.95
C HIS A 10 -5.12 11.67 -18.49
N GLU A 11 -4.58 12.28 -19.55
CA GLU A 11 -5.17 13.45 -20.21
C GLU A 11 -6.64 13.26 -20.62
N ASP A 12 -7.08 11.99 -20.80
CA ASP A 12 -8.46 11.61 -21.09
C ASP A 12 -9.36 11.48 -19.84
N GLY A 13 -8.85 11.80 -18.65
CA GLY A 13 -9.57 11.71 -17.38
C GLY A 13 -9.68 10.29 -16.80
N SER A 14 -9.08 9.28 -17.43
CA SER A 14 -9.02 7.94 -16.87
C SER A 14 -7.97 7.86 -15.75
N LEU A 15 -8.27 7.12 -14.67
CA LEU A 15 -7.31 6.89 -13.59
C LEU A 15 -6.06 6.19 -14.12
N VAL A 16 -4.89 6.64 -13.70
CA VAL A 16 -3.63 5.97 -14.01
C VAL A 16 -3.75 4.51 -13.60
N LYS A 17 -3.56 3.63 -14.57
CA LYS A 17 -3.57 2.20 -14.30
C LYS A 17 -2.51 1.88 -13.25
N ARG A 18 -2.86 0.95 -12.35
CA ARG A 18 -1.94 0.28 -11.45
C ARG A 18 -0.58 0.09 -12.11
N GLN A 19 0.45 0.71 -11.57
CA GLN A 19 1.82 0.49 -12.03
C GLN A 19 2.35 -0.77 -11.35
N ASN A 20 2.32 -1.89 -12.05
CA ASN A 20 3.12 -3.05 -11.65
C ASN A 20 4.57 -2.71 -11.94
N ALA A 21 5.28 -2.32 -10.93
CA ALA A 21 6.67 -1.93 -11.10
C ALA A 21 7.62 -3.15 -11.18
N VAL A 22 7.16 -4.31 -10.75
CA VAL A 22 7.86 -5.58 -10.98
C VAL A 22 7.07 -6.34 -12.04
N SER A 23 7.72 -6.63 -13.18
CA SER A 23 7.16 -7.49 -14.20
C SER A 23 7.07 -8.91 -13.65
N VAL A 24 5.94 -9.25 -13.06
CA VAL A 24 5.64 -10.63 -12.70
C VAL A 24 4.99 -11.29 -13.90
N SER A 25 5.59 -12.38 -14.40
CA SER A 25 5.03 -13.13 -15.52
C SER A 25 3.60 -13.57 -15.23
N ASP A 26 2.71 -13.43 -16.20
CA ASP A 26 1.34 -13.93 -16.10
C ASP A 26 1.27 -15.47 -16.03
N ASP A 27 2.34 -16.18 -16.39
CA ASP A 27 2.44 -17.65 -16.31
C ASP A 27 2.87 -18.15 -14.93
N VAL A 28 3.12 -17.25 -13.98
CA VAL A 28 3.50 -17.65 -12.62
C VAL A 28 2.42 -18.51 -11.98
N LYS A 29 2.84 -19.60 -11.35
CA LYS A 29 1.94 -20.46 -10.57
C LYS A 29 1.52 -19.77 -9.31
N ILE A 30 0.22 -19.82 -9.05
CA ILE A 30 -0.37 -19.31 -7.81
C ILE A 30 -0.88 -20.49 -7.01
N LYS A 31 -0.46 -20.51 -5.76
CA LYS A 31 -0.94 -21.48 -4.78
C LYS A 31 -1.90 -20.77 -3.84
N THR A 32 -3.01 -21.41 -3.53
CA THR A 32 -4.01 -20.98 -2.56
C THR A 32 -3.96 -21.88 -1.33
N TYR A 33 -4.44 -21.39 -0.21
CA TYR A 33 -4.45 -22.09 1.06
C TYR A 33 -5.88 -22.26 1.56
N SER A 34 -6.26 -23.51 1.85
CA SER A 34 -7.61 -23.83 2.35
C SER A 34 -7.89 -23.12 3.67
N GLY A 35 -9.08 -22.55 3.79
CA GLY A 35 -9.51 -21.84 4.99
C GLY A 35 -8.96 -20.44 5.14
N THR A 36 -8.22 -19.93 4.15
CA THR A 36 -7.69 -18.58 4.14
C THR A 36 -7.98 -17.88 2.80
N SER A 37 -7.84 -16.56 2.75
CA SER A 37 -7.81 -15.79 1.48
C SER A 37 -6.40 -15.66 0.89
N LEU A 38 -5.39 -16.24 1.53
CA LEU A 38 -4.00 -16.05 1.16
C LEU A 38 -3.64 -16.71 -0.17
N ILE A 39 -2.81 -16.03 -0.93
CA ILE A 39 -2.22 -16.55 -2.17
C ILE A 39 -0.70 -16.48 -2.09
N GLU A 40 -0.04 -17.50 -2.62
CA GLU A 40 1.42 -17.55 -2.76
C GLU A 40 1.81 -17.37 -4.22
N ILE A 41 2.71 -16.44 -4.45
CA ILE A 41 3.29 -16.14 -5.76
C ILE A 41 4.80 -16.11 -5.60
N GLY A 42 5.49 -17.11 -6.19
CA GLY A 42 6.93 -17.26 -6.02
C GLY A 42 7.30 -17.49 -4.56
N ASN A 43 8.08 -16.59 -3.99
CA ASN A 43 8.52 -16.65 -2.58
C ASN A 43 7.80 -15.63 -1.68
N ARG A 44 6.59 -15.22 -2.04
CA ARG A 44 5.81 -14.20 -1.32
C ARG A 44 4.37 -14.67 -1.13
N ILE A 45 3.83 -14.45 0.05
CA ILE A 45 2.40 -14.63 0.33
C ILE A 45 1.75 -13.25 0.42
N MET A 46 0.53 -13.15 -0.10
CA MET A 46 -0.23 -11.90 -0.19
C MET A 46 -1.71 -12.14 0.04
N GLU A 47 -2.41 -11.10 0.47
CA GLU A 47 -3.86 -11.09 0.59
C GLU A 47 -4.51 -10.38 -0.60
N PRO A 48 -5.45 -11.02 -1.32
CA PRO A 48 -6.29 -10.33 -2.29
C PRO A 48 -7.12 -9.23 -1.64
N TYR A 49 -7.24 -8.12 -2.33
CA TYR A 49 -7.99 -6.96 -1.87
C TYR A 49 -9.33 -6.83 -2.59
N GLY A 50 -10.38 -6.58 -1.84
CA GLY A 50 -11.73 -6.35 -2.37
C GLY A 50 -12.21 -4.92 -2.10
N ASN A 51 -12.78 -4.26 -3.12
CA ASN A 51 -13.37 -2.93 -2.97
C ASN A 51 -14.71 -3.04 -2.22
N ALA A 52 -14.70 -2.71 -0.94
CA ALA A 52 -15.89 -2.62 -0.11
C ALA A 52 -16.30 -1.13 0.05
N TYR A 53 -16.83 -0.52 -0.99
CA TYR A 53 -17.14 0.93 -1.05
C TYR A 53 -17.98 1.42 0.14
N LYS A 54 -18.90 0.60 0.65
CA LYS A 54 -19.67 0.94 1.86
C LYS A 54 -18.74 1.11 3.07
N ASN A 55 -17.79 0.20 3.26
CA ASN A 55 -16.84 0.27 4.36
C ASN A 55 -15.87 1.44 4.19
N MET A 56 -15.43 1.70 2.96
CA MET A 56 -14.58 2.84 2.64
C MET A 56 -15.28 4.16 2.94
N LYS A 57 -16.57 4.28 2.57
CA LYS A 57 -17.37 5.45 2.90
C LYS A 57 -17.54 5.62 4.41
N ASN A 58 -17.86 4.54 5.13
CA ASN A 58 -17.99 4.56 6.59
C ASN A 58 -16.67 5.00 7.26
N TYR A 59 -15.53 4.57 6.73
CA TYR A 59 -14.22 4.98 7.20
C TYR A 59 -13.98 6.48 6.99
N ALA A 60 -14.22 6.99 5.78
CA ALA A 60 -14.10 8.42 5.50
C ALA A 60 -15.06 9.26 6.36
N ASP A 61 -16.31 8.81 6.54
CA ASP A 61 -17.29 9.49 7.41
C ASP A 61 -16.82 9.51 8.88
N ALA A 62 -16.19 8.45 9.35
CA ALA A 62 -15.63 8.40 10.71
C ALA A 62 -14.47 9.40 10.88
N LEU A 63 -13.58 9.48 9.91
CA LEU A 63 -12.49 10.46 9.90
C LEU A 63 -13.02 11.89 9.86
N ASN A 64 -14.03 12.16 9.04
CA ASN A 64 -14.66 13.48 8.94
C ASN A 64 -15.33 13.89 10.26
N ARG A 65 -16.01 12.96 10.96
CA ARG A 65 -16.55 13.24 12.30
C ARG A 65 -15.44 13.54 13.30
N LEU A 66 -14.38 12.74 13.32
CA LEU A 66 -13.24 12.99 14.22
C LEU A 66 -12.61 14.35 13.94
N LYS A 67 -12.44 14.72 12.67
CA LYS A 67 -11.90 16.03 12.30
C LYS A 67 -12.80 17.18 12.74
N ALA A 68 -14.12 17.02 12.64
CA ALA A 68 -15.08 18.04 13.07
C ALA A 68 -14.98 18.34 14.58
N GLU A 69 -14.68 17.33 15.42
CA GLU A 69 -14.44 17.51 16.85
C GLU A 69 -13.11 18.22 17.16
N MET A 70 -12.21 18.29 16.17
CA MET A 70 -10.89 18.91 16.32
C MET A 70 -10.64 19.98 15.24
N PRO A 71 -11.44 21.06 15.16
CA PRO A 71 -11.42 22.00 14.03
C PRO A 71 -10.07 22.69 13.84
N ASN A 72 -9.35 22.96 14.93
CA ASN A 72 -8.06 23.66 14.91
C ASN A 72 -6.84 22.73 14.70
N THR A 73 -7.06 21.43 14.56
CA THR A 73 -5.98 20.45 14.38
C THR A 73 -5.77 20.17 12.88
N LYS A 74 -4.55 20.27 12.40
CA LYS A 74 -4.20 19.76 11.08
C LYS A 74 -4.30 18.24 11.08
N ALA A 75 -5.08 17.69 10.17
CA ALA A 75 -5.27 16.24 10.03
C ALA A 75 -4.77 15.77 8.66
N TYR A 76 -4.14 14.61 8.66
CA TYR A 76 -3.63 13.97 7.46
C TYR A 76 -4.12 12.54 7.41
N CYS A 77 -4.45 12.06 6.21
CA CYS A 77 -4.81 10.66 5.98
C CYS A 77 -3.77 10.04 5.06
N LEU A 78 -2.95 9.15 5.61
CA LEU A 78 -1.99 8.34 4.86
C LEU A 78 -2.50 6.90 4.83
N MET A 79 -2.78 6.39 3.64
CA MET A 79 -3.14 5.00 3.43
C MET A 79 -1.96 4.26 2.81
N ALA A 80 -1.64 3.09 3.38
CA ALA A 80 -0.59 2.23 2.90
C ALA A 80 -1.18 1.11 2.03
N PRO A 81 -0.84 1.02 0.76
CA PRO A 81 -1.17 -0.17 -0.02
C PRO A 81 -0.42 -1.38 0.52
N THR A 82 -0.94 -2.58 0.29
CA THR A 82 -0.26 -3.83 0.65
C THR A 82 0.53 -4.41 -0.53
N ALA A 83 1.34 -5.43 -0.27
CA ALA A 83 2.25 -6.01 -1.26
C ALA A 83 1.54 -6.44 -2.56
N ILE A 84 0.31 -6.94 -2.49
CA ILE A 84 -0.39 -7.43 -3.68
C ILE A 84 -0.63 -6.34 -4.73
N GLU A 85 -0.73 -5.08 -4.30
CA GLU A 85 -0.91 -3.96 -5.21
C GLU A 85 0.25 -3.83 -6.21
N PHE A 86 1.48 -4.14 -5.78
CA PHE A 86 2.68 -3.93 -6.56
C PHE A 86 3.28 -5.22 -7.14
N TYR A 87 3.08 -6.36 -6.47
CA TYR A 87 3.82 -7.59 -6.76
C TYR A 87 2.96 -8.73 -7.32
N ALA A 88 1.65 -8.54 -7.49
CA ALA A 88 0.81 -9.51 -8.16
C ALA A 88 0.86 -9.36 -9.69
N PRO A 89 0.77 -10.45 -10.46
CA PRO A 89 0.62 -10.38 -11.92
C PRO A 89 -0.59 -9.54 -12.33
N SER A 90 -0.51 -8.87 -13.47
CA SER A 90 -1.58 -7.99 -13.96
C SER A 90 -2.92 -8.71 -14.15
N LYS A 91 -2.92 -9.98 -14.50
CA LYS A 91 -4.14 -10.79 -14.62
C LYS A 91 -4.94 -10.92 -13.31
N TYR A 92 -4.28 -10.78 -12.15
CA TYR A 92 -4.94 -10.82 -10.85
C TYR A 92 -5.64 -9.51 -10.49
N ASN A 93 -5.30 -8.43 -11.18
CA ASN A 93 -5.87 -7.12 -10.95
C ASN A 93 -7.30 -6.98 -11.47
N THR A 94 -7.77 -7.92 -12.28
CA THR A 94 -9.07 -7.83 -12.94
C THR A 94 -10.13 -8.78 -12.36
N GLY A 95 -9.75 -9.74 -11.53
CA GLY A 95 -10.68 -10.76 -11.03
C GLY A 95 -10.53 -11.11 -9.55
N VAL A 96 -9.32 -11.37 -9.09
CA VAL A 96 -9.05 -11.89 -7.75
C VAL A 96 -8.72 -10.77 -6.74
N SER A 97 -8.05 -9.73 -7.19
CA SER A 97 -7.75 -8.56 -6.37
C SER A 97 -8.17 -7.28 -7.10
N LYS A 98 -8.79 -6.35 -6.40
CA LYS A 98 -9.14 -5.03 -6.93
C LYS A 98 -7.96 -4.07 -6.72
N SER A 99 -7.96 -2.94 -7.44
CA SER A 99 -6.97 -1.90 -7.24
C SER A 99 -7.16 -1.23 -5.88
N GLN A 100 -6.12 -1.26 -5.07
CA GLN A 100 -6.09 -0.50 -3.81
C GLN A 100 -5.96 0.99 -4.08
N TYR A 101 -5.27 1.36 -5.17
CA TYR A 101 -5.18 2.75 -5.59
C TYR A 101 -6.55 3.39 -5.84
N GLU A 102 -7.44 2.70 -6.58
CA GLU A 102 -8.82 3.18 -6.78
C GLU A 102 -9.58 3.32 -5.47
N GLY A 103 -9.42 2.36 -4.55
CA GLY A 103 -10.03 2.42 -3.22
C GLY A 103 -9.50 3.58 -2.38
N MET A 104 -8.20 3.85 -2.45
CA MET A 104 -7.57 4.99 -1.78
C MET A 104 -8.10 6.32 -2.34
N CYS A 105 -8.15 6.46 -3.67
CA CYS A 105 -8.71 7.65 -4.32
C CYS A 105 -10.16 7.88 -3.88
N TYR A 106 -11.00 6.84 -3.90
CA TYR A 106 -12.39 6.93 -3.45
C TYR A 106 -12.50 7.46 -2.02
N ILE A 107 -11.66 7.00 -1.08
CA ILE A 107 -11.64 7.50 0.31
C ILE A 107 -11.19 8.95 0.33
N TYR A 108 -10.10 9.29 -0.34
CA TYR A 108 -9.54 10.64 -0.34
C TYR A 108 -10.51 11.68 -0.86
N GLU A 109 -11.33 11.36 -1.86
CA GLU A 109 -12.38 12.23 -2.40
C GLU A 109 -13.51 12.52 -1.39
N GLN A 110 -13.71 11.65 -0.38
CA GLN A 110 -14.74 11.83 0.64
C GLN A 110 -14.23 12.64 1.85
N LEU A 111 -12.94 12.92 1.96
CA LEU A 111 -12.36 13.60 3.11
C LEU A 111 -12.72 15.09 3.12
N LYS A 112 -13.00 15.62 4.32
CA LYS A 112 -13.31 17.04 4.57
C LYS A 112 -12.29 17.60 5.57
N ASP A 113 -11.60 18.65 5.17
CA ASP A 113 -10.57 19.31 6.00
C ASP A 113 -9.49 18.36 6.56
N ILE A 114 -9.27 17.24 5.86
CA ILE A 114 -8.21 16.28 6.11
C ILE A 114 -7.36 16.22 4.85
N THR A 115 -6.07 16.43 4.99
CA THR A 115 -5.15 16.40 3.86
C THR A 115 -4.80 14.96 3.51
N PRO A 116 -5.12 14.47 2.31
CA PRO A 116 -4.71 13.15 1.89
C PRO A 116 -3.20 13.12 1.63
N VAL A 117 -2.56 12.00 1.97
CA VAL A 117 -1.15 11.75 1.72
C VAL A 117 -1.03 10.55 0.78
N ASN A 118 -0.78 10.83 -0.50
CA ASN A 118 -0.68 9.79 -1.52
C ASN A 118 0.74 9.17 -1.52
N ALA A 119 0.97 8.20 -0.63
CA ALA A 119 2.23 7.46 -0.59
C ALA A 119 2.38 6.45 -1.75
N TYR A 120 1.29 6.15 -2.47
CA TYR A 120 1.28 5.16 -3.54
C TYR A 120 2.35 5.43 -4.62
N ALA A 121 2.39 6.64 -5.15
CA ALA A 121 3.31 6.98 -6.25
C ALA A 121 4.78 6.84 -5.83
N GLU A 122 5.12 7.29 -4.62
CA GLU A 122 6.48 7.16 -4.09
C GLU A 122 6.86 5.69 -3.89
N MET A 123 5.96 4.88 -3.34
CA MET A 123 6.20 3.44 -3.15
C MET A 123 6.28 2.70 -4.49
N ALA A 124 5.41 3.01 -5.44
CA ALA A 124 5.42 2.42 -6.77
C ALA A 124 6.73 2.65 -7.52
N ALA A 125 7.38 3.81 -7.29
CA ALA A 125 8.66 4.16 -7.90
C ALA A 125 9.86 3.36 -7.33
N HIS A 126 9.68 2.64 -6.22
CA HIS A 126 10.75 1.94 -5.49
C HIS A 126 10.46 0.45 -5.29
N THR A 127 9.60 -0.15 -6.09
CA THR A 127 9.18 -1.55 -5.94
C THR A 127 10.25 -2.57 -6.31
N ASP A 128 11.35 -2.15 -6.91
CA ASP A 128 12.58 -2.91 -7.09
C ASP A 128 13.38 -3.08 -5.78
N GLU A 129 13.05 -2.27 -4.75
CA GLU A 129 13.62 -2.39 -3.41
C GLU A 129 12.74 -3.29 -2.50
N TYR A 130 13.26 -3.67 -1.33
CA TYR A 130 12.57 -4.55 -0.39
C TYR A 130 11.55 -3.78 0.47
N LEU A 131 10.41 -3.41 -0.11
CA LEU A 131 9.39 -2.58 0.53
C LEU A 131 8.44 -3.33 1.45
N TYR A 132 8.24 -4.64 1.23
CA TYR A 132 7.30 -5.47 1.99
C TYR A 132 7.95 -6.79 2.38
N PHE A 133 7.62 -7.25 3.58
CA PHE A 133 7.97 -8.59 3.99
C PHE A 133 7.33 -9.63 3.05
N ARG A 134 7.99 -10.78 2.87
CA ARG A 134 7.48 -11.87 2.03
C ARG A 134 6.55 -12.79 2.78
N SER A 135 6.76 -12.88 4.09
CA SER A 135 6.06 -13.79 5.00
C SER A 135 5.04 -13.09 5.89
N ASP A 136 4.79 -11.80 5.65
CA ASP A 136 3.92 -10.95 6.47
C ASP A 136 3.19 -9.91 5.59
N HIS A 137 2.09 -9.34 6.10
CA HIS A 137 1.31 -8.32 5.39
C HIS A 137 1.87 -6.90 5.50
N HIS A 138 2.83 -6.69 6.38
CA HIS A 138 3.37 -5.35 6.61
C HIS A 138 4.42 -4.93 5.57
N TRP A 139 4.57 -3.66 5.43
CA TRP A 139 5.75 -3.05 4.81
C TRP A 139 6.98 -3.20 5.71
N THR A 140 8.15 -3.11 5.10
CA THR A 140 9.42 -3.00 5.83
C THR A 140 9.64 -1.58 6.33
N THR A 141 10.67 -1.36 7.13
CA THR A 141 11.12 -0.01 7.50
C THR A 141 11.43 0.85 6.28
N LEU A 142 11.89 0.26 5.17
CA LEU A 142 12.14 0.97 3.92
C LEU A 142 10.84 1.40 3.25
N GLY A 143 9.83 0.53 3.19
CA GLY A 143 8.50 0.90 2.70
C GLY A 143 7.87 2.03 3.52
N ALA A 144 7.95 1.92 4.85
CA ALA A 144 7.49 2.97 5.77
C ALA A 144 8.26 4.29 5.58
N TYR A 145 9.56 4.22 5.27
CA TYR A 145 10.36 5.41 4.99
C TYR A 145 9.88 6.17 3.75
N TYR A 146 9.53 5.49 2.67
CA TYR A 146 9.01 6.15 1.47
C TYR A 146 7.64 6.80 1.71
N ALA A 147 6.78 6.15 2.49
CA ALA A 147 5.53 6.77 2.91
C ALA A 147 5.77 8.00 3.82
N TYR A 148 6.72 7.93 4.74
CA TYR A 148 7.15 9.05 5.56
C TYR A 148 7.68 10.22 4.71
N ARG A 149 8.48 9.96 3.67
CA ARG A 149 8.96 11.01 2.76
C ARG A 149 7.82 11.80 2.14
N THR A 150 6.80 11.09 1.67
CA THR A 150 5.61 11.73 1.10
C THR A 150 4.87 12.55 2.16
N PHE A 151 4.65 11.97 3.36
CA PHE A 151 4.02 12.69 4.45
C PHE A 151 4.79 13.97 4.82
N ALA A 152 6.11 13.89 4.96
CA ALA A 152 6.96 15.02 5.29
C ALA A 152 6.77 16.18 4.30
N LYS A 153 6.83 15.88 3.00
CA LYS A 153 6.62 16.87 1.92
C LYS A 153 5.23 17.53 2.03
N VAL A 154 4.18 16.72 2.19
CA VAL A 154 2.80 17.21 2.31
C VAL A 154 2.59 18.04 3.59
N ALA A 155 3.23 17.66 4.68
CA ALA A 155 3.16 18.37 5.96
C ALA A 155 4.05 19.63 6.01
N GLY A 156 4.90 19.84 5.01
CA GLY A 156 5.69 21.05 4.85
C GLY A 156 7.04 21.04 5.57
N PHE A 157 7.61 19.85 5.80
CA PHE A 157 8.98 19.75 6.35
C PHE A 157 9.88 18.85 5.49
N THR A 158 11.19 19.06 5.61
CA THR A 158 12.17 18.30 4.86
C THR A 158 12.30 16.90 5.44
N PRO A 159 12.10 15.83 4.65
CA PRO A 159 12.32 14.49 5.13
C PRO A 159 13.80 14.24 5.43
N VAL A 160 14.06 13.41 6.44
CA VAL A 160 15.42 12.96 6.75
C VAL A 160 15.95 12.12 5.59
N ASP A 161 17.20 12.39 5.17
CA ASP A 161 17.85 11.56 4.14
C ASP A 161 18.16 10.16 4.69
N LYS A 162 17.69 9.11 4.01
CA LYS A 162 17.93 7.73 4.42
C LYS A 162 19.42 7.38 4.56
N ASN A 163 20.27 8.03 3.78
CA ASN A 163 21.72 7.78 3.82
C ASN A 163 22.39 8.30 5.09
N THR A 164 21.72 9.15 5.86
CA THR A 164 22.18 9.63 7.17
C THR A 164 21.73 8.79 8.33
N LEU A 165 20.83 7.81 8.09
CA LEU A 165 20.29 6.93 9.11
C LEU A 165 21.24 5.75 9.37
N GLN A 166 21.37 5.40 10.63
CA GLN A 166 22.09 4.17 11.00
C GLN A 166 21.27 2.95 10.59
N THR A 167 21.90 2.00 9.92
CA THR A 167 21.30 0.73 9.54
C THR A 167 21.76 -0.39 10.45
N GLY A 168 20.86 -1.31 10.75
CA GLY A 168 21.17 -2.53 11.51
C GLY A 168 20.49 -3.73 10.87
N LYS A 169 20.92 -4.92 11.26
CA LYS A 169 20.26 -6.17 10.88
C LYS A 169 19.60 -6.76 12.11
N LEU A 170 18.33 -7.14 11.95
CA LEU A 170 17.61 -7.94 12.93
C LEU A 170 17.82 -9.43 12.62
N SER A 171 17.56 -10.28 13.59
CA SER A 171 17.56 -11.72 13.35
C SER A 171 16.48 -12.06 12.32
N PRO A 172 16.79 -12.94 11.34
CA PRO A 172 15.79 -13.40 10.39
C PRO A 172 14.59 -14.03 11.10
N SER A 173 13.41 -13.74 10.61
CA SER A 173 12.16 -14.27 11.17
C SER A 173 11.17 -14.62 10.06
N LEU A 174 10.12 -15.33 10.41
CA LEU A 174 8.98 -15.61 9.55
C LEU A 174 7.74 -14.98 10.17
N GLY A 175 7.00 -14.25 9.34
CA GLY A 175 5.83 -13.49 9.77
C GLY A 175 4.54 -14.30 9.87
N LEU A 176 3.43 -13.58 10.01
CA LEU A 176 2.11 -14.16 10.25
C LEU A 176 1.67 -15.09 9.12
N PHE A 177 1.91 -14.73 7.87
CA PHE A 177 1.53 -15.56 6.72
C PHE A 177 2.21 -16.95 6.74
N TYR A 178 3.43 -17.04 7.26
CA TYR A 178 4.05 -18.35 7.48
C TYR A 178 3.30 -19.13 8.56
N THR A 179 2.87 -18.47 9.62
CA THR A 179 2.12 -19.14 10.70
C THR A 179 0.84 -19.76 10.17
N ASP A 180 0.16 -19.09 9.25
CA ASP A 180 -1.11 -19.54 8.69
C ASP A 180 -0.95 -20.60 7.59
N THR A 181 0.14 -20.53 6.82
CA THR A 181 0.30 -21.36 5.61
C THR A 181 1.33 -22.46 5.75
N LYS A 182 2.31 -22.32 6.64
CA LYS A 182 3.49 -23.19 6.77
C LYS A 182 4.20 -23.42 5.43
N SER A 183 4.20 -22.39 4.56
CA SER A 183 4.80 -22.51 3.24
C SER A 183 6.30 -22.72 3.31
N THR A 184 6.77 -23.72 2.58
CA THR A 184 8.22 -23.99 2.41
C THR A 184 8.87 -23.11 1.34
N ALA A 185 8.08 -22.34 0.57
CA ALA A 185 8.59 -21.39 -0.42
C ALA A 185 9.06 -20.08 0.21
N LEU A 186 8.64 -19.80 1.45
CA LEU A 186 9.08 -18.60 2.17
C LEU A 186 10.50 -18.80 2.72
N SER A 187 11.33 -17.80 2.49
CA SER A 187 12.58 -17.62 3.20
C SER A 187 12.36 -16.68 4.38
N ASN A 188 13.29 -16.70 5.33
CA ASN A 188 13.30 -15.71 6.42
C ASN A 188 13.41 -14.28 5.87
N ASP A 189 12.64 -13.40 6.47
CA ASP A 189 12.65 -11.96 6.19
C ASP A 189 13.66 -11.22 7.05
#